data_f8cdcced34e5fd976ba2773a665007e1
#
_entry.id   f8cdcced34e5fd976ba2773a665007e1
#
_cell.length_a   1.000
_cell.length_b   1.000
_cell.length_c   1.000
_cell.angle_alpha   90.00
_cell.angle_beta   90.00
_cell.angle_gamma   90.00
#
_symmetry.space_group_name_H-M   'P 1'
#
loop_
_entity.id
_entity.type
_entity.pdbx_description
1 polymer ?
#
loop_
_entity_poly.entity_id
_entity_poly.type
_entity_poly.pdbx_seq_one_letter_code
_entity_poly.pdbx_strand_id
1 'polypeptide(L)'
;MEHPLEMDVEAMRRAGYATVDALVARLADPAADTVLRRAGPAEMRARLSGPPPEQAREYGEVLARVLADVLPYGARTDHPGYFAFIPSFTTWPAALAELTAAAANLYCGAWLESAGAAQVELEVLDWFRAWLGMPASTAGVLVSGGSAANLMALLVAREAAGGPAGDTVLYVSDQAHSSLARTARAMGLRPHQVRVLPTDSRWRLLPETVGAAVRADRSAGRVPFAVCASAGSTNTGAVDPLGDLADIATAERLWLHVDAAYGGFAVLTAKGRSALAGIDRADSVTLDPHKWLYQPMECGSLLIRDGARLERTFAIHPDYLDGDATQGAGEVNFADRGLQLSRGFRALKIWVTVQTFGLAALRAAVQRNLDLAEFAETLIRGRPELTLMARLRRGRNRTPGRRPRRGPGTQRRRAGLHHPAGGPPRHPALHPQPDQLARARPARHRSFRGRAGAPGRLARRSGRLARRRGLRRLPGRRHPRPGRRHAAHRPPAGRPARLDPEGHPRPRGQPGHHRRAGGDPPVGFRPAFLPHPLRPLRRLHRRPAHSHPRPR
;
A
#
# COMPACT_ATOMS: atom_id res chain seq x y z
N MET A 1 19.80 -38.64 3.97
CA MET A 1 20.04 -38.03 2.64
C MET A 1 19.87 -36.54 2.82
N GLU A 2 20.90 -35.75 2.53
CA GLU A 2 20.82 -34.30 2.53
C GLU A 2 19.82 -33.84 1.46
N HIS A 3 19.03 -32.84 1.78
CA HIS A 3 18.07 -32.30 0.83
C HIS A 3 18.81 -31.52 -0.26
N PRO A 4 18.51 -31.71 -1.57
CA PRO A 4 19.29 -31.12 -2.66
C PRO A 4 19.38 -29.58 -2.66
N LEU A 5 18.47 -28.88 -1.94
CA LEU A 5 18.45 -27.41 -1.81
C LEU A 5 18.95 -26.96 -0.44
N GLU A 6 19.52 -27.84 0.36
CA GLU A 6 20.07 -27.51 1.67
C GLU A 6 21.48 -26.91 1.53
N MET A 7 21.75 -25.90 2.32
CA MET A 7 23.04 -25.24 2.41
C MET A 7 23.58 -25.43 3.82
N ASP A 8 24.82 -25.84 3.99
CA ASP A 8 25.42 -26.00 5.31
C ASP A 8 25.49 -24.67 6.09
N VAL A 9 25.56 -24.77 7.41
CA VAL A 9 25.48 -23.61 8.32
C VAL A 9 26.59 -22.59 8.05
N GLU A 10 27.81 -23.05 7.73
CA GLU A 10 28.93 -22.14 7.47
C GLU A 10 28.81 -21.48 6.09
N ALA A 11 28.27 -22.17 5.08
CA ALA A 11 27.93 -21.57 3.80
C ALA A 11 26.81 -20.54 3.95
N MET A 12 25.74 -20.83 4.73
CA MET A 12 24.70 -19.85 5.05
C MET A 12 25.27 -18.60 5.71
N ARG A 13 26.19 -18.74 6.68
CA ARG A 13 26.85 -17.61 7.34
C ARG A 13 27.68 -16.78 6.37
N ARG A 14 28.53 -17.44 5.58
CA ARG A 14 29.37 -16.74 4.58
C ARG A 14 28.51 -15.96 3.60
N ALA A 15 27.46 -16.57 3.05
CA ALA A 15 26.53 -15.93 2.12
C ALA A 15 25.81 -14.73 2.75
N GLY A 16 25.33 -14.91 3.99
CA GLY A 16 24.64 -13.86 4.75
C GLY A 16 25.53 -12.66 5.02
N TYR A 17 26.73 -12.88 5.56
CA TYR A 17 27.67 -11.80 5.84
C TYR A 17 28.14 -11.09 4.58
N ALA A 18 28.48 -11.81 3.53
CA ALA A 18 28.87 -11.21 2.26
C ALA A 18 27.76 -10.31 1.67
N THR A 19 26.51 -10.74 1.79
CA THR A 19 25.35 -9.94 1.34
C THR A 19 25.19 -8.68 2.19
N VAL A 20 25.24 -8.80 3.52
CA VAL A 20 25.13 -7.67 4.46
C VAL A 20 26.25 -6.66 4.21
N ASP A 21 27.50 -7.12 4.12
CA ASP A 21 28.66 -6.26 3.90
C ASP A 21 28.56 -5.50 2.57
N ALA A 22 28.15 -6.16 1.50
CA ALA A 22 27.94 -5.54 0.20
C ALA A 22 26.85 -4.46 0.23
N LEU A 23 25.75 -4.73 0.92
CA LEU A 23 24.65 -3.76 1.07
C LEU A 23 25.05 -2.59 1.95
N VAL A 24 25.76 -2.82 3.06
CA VAL A 24 26.28 -1.76 3.92
C VAL A 24 27.26 -0.88 3.14
N ALA A 25 28.19 -1.46 2.39
CA ALA A 25 29.10 -0.70 1.53
C ALA A 25 28.35 0.17 0.52
N ARG A 26 27.32 -0.36 -0.12
CA ARG A 26 26.48 0.39 -1.05
C ARG A 26 25.73 1.56 -0.38
N LEU A 27 25.28 1.42 0.87
CA LEU A 27 24.51 2.43 1.60
C LEU A 27 25.40 3.45 2.33
N ALA A 28 26.68 3.14 2.54
CA ALA A 28 27.61 4.01 3.26
C ALA A 28 27.86 5.34 2.55
N ASP A 29 27.91 5.34 1.22
CA ASP A 29 28.03 6.55 0.40
C ASP A 29 26.98 6.57 -0.72
N PRO A 30 25.77 7.06 -0.46
CA PRO A 30 24.73 7.15 -1.47
C PRO A 30 25.08 8.06 -2.65
N ALA A 31 25.98 9.03 -2.46
CA ALA A 31 26.38 10.00 -3.48
C ALA A 31 27.48 9.50 -4.43
N ALA A 32 28.16 8.39 -4.10
CA ALA A 32 29.25 7.85 -4.90
C ALA A 32 28.80 7.29 -6.26
N ASP A 33 27.52 6.99 -6.43
CA ASP A 33 26.96 6.45 -7.68
C ASP A 33 25.98 7.44 -8.32
N THR A 34 25.53 7.14 -9.53
CA THR A 34 24.53 7.96 -10.21
C THR A 34 23.12 7.72 -9.65
N VAL A 35 22.28 8.76 -9.64
CA VAL A 35 20.85 8.66 -9.22
C VAL A 35 20.10 7.59 -9.99
N LEU A 36 20.39 7.47 -11.30
CA LEU A 36 19.75 6.52 -12.22
C LEU A 36 20.68 6.22 -13.38
N ARG A 37 21.03 4.95 -13.55
CA ARG A 37 21.69 4.43 -14.75
C ARG A 37 20.61 3.91 -15.71
N ARG A 38 20.49 4.55 -16.87
CA ARG A 38 19.55 4.10 -17.90
C ARG A 38 20.16 3.00 -18.75
N ALA A 39 19.39 1.97 -19.06
CA ALA A 39 19.72 0.93 -20.01
C ALA A 39 18.53 0.62 -20.92
N GLY A 40 18.82 0.26 -22.17
CA GLY A 40 17.80 -0.19 -23.11
C GLY A 40 17.48 -1.68 -22.95
N PRO A 41 16.32 -2.15 -23.49
CA PRO A 41 15.95 -3.57 -23.39
C PRO A 41 16.99 -4.54 -23.99
N ALA A 42 17.68 -4.13 -25.06
CA ALA A 42 18.71 -4.96 -25.69
C ALA A 42 19.93 -5.14 -24.77
N GLU A 43 20.38 -4.05 -24.13
CA GLU A 43 21.48 -4.07 -23.17
C GLU A 43 21.12 -4.96 -21.96
N MET A 44 19.94 -4.80 -21.38
CA MET A 44 19.53 -5.61 -20.23
C MET A 44 19.39 -7.09 -20.59
N ARG A 45 18.88 -7.40 -21.77
CA ARG A 45 18.86 -8.79 -22.26
C ARG A 45 20.26 -9.36 -22.39
N ALA A 46 21.19 -8.63 -22.96
CA ALA A 46 22.58 -9.08 -23.10
C ALA A 46 23.25 -9.41 -21.75
N ARG A 47 22.90 -8.65 -20.69
CA ARG A 47 23.44 -8.85 -19.34
C ARG A 47 22.77 -9.99 -18.57
N LEU A 48 21.46 -10.14 -18.69
CA LEU A 48 20.67 -10.93 -17.76
C LEU A 48 19.97 -12.13 -18.39
N SER A 49 19.73 -12.13 -19.71
CA SER A 49 18.99 -13.22 -20.36
C SER A 49 19.88 -14.41 -20.70
N GLY A 50 19.30 -15.58 -20.59
CA GLY A 50 19.90 -16.87 -20.93
C GLY A 50 18.99 -18.00 -20.44
N PRO A 51 19.28 -19.25 -20.80
CA PRO A 51 18.58 -20.39 -20.21
C PRO A 51 18.93 -20.48 -18.71
N PRO A 52 18.07 -21.12 -17.89
CA PRO A 52 18.41 -21.42 -16.51
C PRO A 52 19.69 -22.28 -16.49
N PRO A 53 20.61 -22.03 -15.55
CA PRO A 53 21.80 -22.86 -15.44
C PRO A 53 21.41 -24.27 -14.98
N GLU A 54 21.92 -25.28 -15.66
CA GLU A 54 21.74 -26.68 -15.26
C GLU A 54 22.59 -27.01 -14.02
N GLN A 55 23.76 -26.39 -13.93
CA GLN A 55 24.69 -26.61 -12.83
C GLN A 55 24.67 -25.43 -11.86
N ALA A 56 24.87 -25.73 -10.57
CA ALA A 56 24.97 -24.72 -9.52
C ALA A 56 26.14 -23.75 -9.77
N ARG A 57 26.01 -22.54 -9.26
CA ARG A 57 27.06 -21.52 -9.19
C ARG A 57 27.34 -21.18 -7.74
N GLU A 58 28.55 -20.78 -7.44
CA GLU A 58 28.89 -20.24 -6.14
C GLU A 58 28.04 -18.99 -5.83
N TYR A 59 27.52 -18.91 -4.61
CA TYR A 59 26.64 -17.79 -4.19
C TYR A 59 27.32 -16.42 -4.36
N GLY A 60 28.63 -16.33 -4.04
CA GLY A 60 29.42 -15.12 -4.21
C GLY A 60 29.46 -14.60 -5.64
N GLU A 61 29.56 -15.48 -6.63
CA GLU A 61 29.49 -15.11 -8.05
C GLU A 61 28.11 -14.58 -8.43
N VAL A 62 27.05 -15.23 -7.93
CA VAL A 62 25.67 -14.78 -8.17
C VAL A 62 25.43 -13.42 -7.52
N LEU A 63 25.88 -13.21 -6.27
CA LEU A 63 25.80 -11.93 -5.58
C LEU A 63 26.56 -10.84 -6.33
N ALA A 64 27.80 -11.11 -6.76
CA ALA A 64 28.61 -10.17 -7.53
C ALA A 64 27.88 -9.74 -8.81
N ARG A 65 27.23 -10.68 -9.50
CA ARG A 65 26.42 -10.39 -10.68
C ARG A 65 25.19 -9.53 -10.36
N VAL A 66 24.50 -9.78 -9.26
CA VAL A 66 23.38 -8.92 -8.79
C VAL A 66 23.88 -7.50 -8.54
N LEU A 67 25.00 -7.35 -7.88
CA LEU A 67 25.60 -6.05 -7.57
C LEU A 67 26.06 -5.28 -8.81
N ALA A 68 26.55 -5.97 -9.84
CA ALA A 68 27.08 -5.37 -11.07
C ALA A 68 26.00 -5.15 -12.15
N ASP A 69 25.10 -6.09 -12.34
CA ASP A 69 24.18 -6.13 -13.49
C ASP A 69 22.72 -5.83 -13.16
N VAL A 70 22.33 -5.86 -11.88
CA VAL A 70 20.93 -5.60 -11.48
C VAL A 70 20.82 -4.28 -10.71
N LEU A 71 21.47 -4.17 -9.56
CA LEU A 71 21.29 -3.03 -8.65
C LEU A 71 21.66 -1.66 -9.24
N PRO A 72 22.71 -1.51 -10.09
CA PRO A 72 23.06 -0.21 -10.66
C PRO A 72 22.02 0.35 -11.63
N TYR A 73 21.15 -0.51 -12.18
CA TYR A 73 20.08 -0.11 -13.11
C TYR A 73 18.75 0.21 -12.41
N GLY A 74 18.70 0.14 -11.10
CA GLY A 74 17.63 0.66 -10.26
C GLY A 74 17.87 2.11 -9.88
N ALA A 75 16.80 2.90 -9.72
CA ALA A 75 16.92 4.26 -9.18
C ALA A 75 17.36 4.21 -7.70
N ARG A 76 18.34 5.05 -7.34
CA ARG A 76 18.82 5.20 -5.98
C ARG A 76 17.94 6.17 -5.20
N THR A 77 16.94 5.64 -4.51
CA THR A 77 16.01 6.45 -3.70
C THR A 77 16.67 7.07 -2.46
N ASP A 78 17.83 6.56 -2.06
CA ASP A 78 18.69 7.05 -0.99
C ASP A 78 19.67 8.15 -1.43
N HIS A 79 19.80 8.40 -2.74
CA HIS A 79 20.74 9.39 -3.27
C HIS A 79 20.25 10.82 -2.99
N PRO A 80 21.12 11.74 -2.52
CA PRO A 80 20.74 13.13 -2.18
C PRO A 80 20.20 13.94 -3.37
N GLY A 81 20.50 13.55 -4.61
CA GLY A 81 19.96 14.15 -5.83
C GLY A 81 18.67 13.49 -6.35
N TYR A 82 18.04 12.58 -5.61
CA TYR A 82 16.81 11.93 -6.02
C TYR A 82 15.59 12.80 -5.71
N PHE A 83 14.96 13.35 -6.75
CA PHE A 83 13.78 14.22 -6.64
C PHE A 83 12.60 13.75 -7.50
N ALA A 84 12.54 12.46 -7.82
CA ALA A 84 11.50 11.90 -8.67
C ALA A 84 10.57 10.98 -7.88
N PHE A 85 9.29 10.91 -8.31
CA PHE A 85 8.26 10.05 -7.71
C PHE A 85 8.04 10.34 -6.22
N ILE A 86 7.54 9.36 -5.45
CA ILE A 86 7.26 9.52 -4.01
C ILE A 86 7.74 8.29 -3.20
N PRO A 87 8.82 7.61 -3.52
CA PRO A 87 9.41 6.62 -2.64
C PRO A 87 10.23 7.31 -1.55
N SER A 88 10.52 6.59 -0.47
CA SER A 88 11.55 6.97 0.49
C SER A 88 12.74 6.01 0.41
N PHE A 89 13.84 6.38 1.05
CA PHE A 89 14.89 5.42 1.36
C PHE A 89 14.39 4.43 2.43
N THR A 90 15.00 3.27 2.47
CA THR A 90 14.69 2.23 3.45
C THR A 90 15.55 2.38 4.68
N THR A 91 14.96 2.32 5.89
CA THR A 91 15.74 2.22 7.12
C THR A 91 16.43 0.85 7.21
N TRP A 92 17.66 0.81 7.73
CA TRP A 92 18.41 -0.44 7.84
C TRP A 92 17.72 -1.50 8.71
N PRO A 93 17.13 -1.16 9.88
CA PRO A 93 16.36 -2.12 10.67
C PRO A 93 15.16 -2.71 9.90
N ALA A 94 14.52 -1.93 9.03
CA ALA A 94 13.43 -2.43 8.20
C ALA A 94 13.91 -3.45 7.15
N ALA A 95 15.08 -3.22 6.55
CA ALA A 95 15.68 -4.17 5.61
C ALA A 95 16.05 -5.49 6.31
N LEU A 96 16.61 -5.43 7.53
CA LEU A 96 16.88 -6.62 8.34
C LEU A 96 15.61 -7.35 8.79
N ALA A 97 14.53 -6.62 9.05
CA ALA A 97 13.23 -7.20 9.35
C ALA A 97 12.63 -7.94 8.14
N GLU A 98 12.83 -7.43 6.91
CA GLU A 98 12.45 -8.15 5.68
C GLU A 98 13.24 -9.45 5.52
N LEU A 99 14.55 -9.42 5.77
CA LEU A 99 15.38 -10.64 5.77
C LEU A 99 14.86 -11.65 6.80
N THR A 100 14.54 -11.19 8.01
CA THR A 100 13.98 -12.03 9.08
C THR A 100 12.64 -12.63 8.68
N ALA A 101 11.73 -11.81 8.13
CA ALA A 101 10.42 -12.27 7.69
C ALA A 101 10.52 -13.30 6.55
N ALA A 102 11.44 -13.08 5.60
CA ALA A 102 11.67 -14.00 4.48
C ALA A 102 12.27 -15.33 4.97
N ALA A 103 13.24 -15.29 5.88
CA ALA A 103 13.87 -16.49 6.43
C ALA A 103 12.91 -17.32 7.30
N ALA A 104 12.04 -16.66 8.07
CA ALA A 104 11.04 -17.33 8.89
C ALA A 104 9.86 -17.89 8.08
N ASN A 105 9.58 -17.32 6.89
CA ASN A 105 8.56 -17.72 5.92
C ASN A 105 7.18 -17.98 6.56
N LEU A 106 6.73 -17.08 7.44
CA LEU A 106 5.47 -17.23 8.18
C LEU A 106 4.26 -16.98 7.27
N TYR A 107 3.24 -17.83 7.40
CA TYR A 107 1.92 -17.56 6.82
C TYR A 107 1.15 -16.60 7.74
N CYS A 108 0.90 -15.38 7.27
CA CYS A 108 0.27 -14.34 8.08
C CYS A 108 -1.22 -14.15 7.76
N GLY A 109 -1.91 -15.21 7.36
CA GLY A 109 -3.34 -15.19 7.05
C GLY A 109 -4.22 -15.60 8.22
N ALA A 110 -3.78 -16.57 9.03
CA ALA A 110 -4.53 -17.11 10.15
C ALA A 110 -3.79 -16.93 11.48
N TRP A 111 -4.55 -16.69 12.54
CA TRP A 111 -4.02 -16.58 13.90
C TRP A 111 -3.36 -17.86 14.36
N LEU A 112 -4.02 -19.00 14.15
CA LEU A 112 -3.53 -20.32 14.56
C LEU A 112 -2.11 -20.61 14.09
N GLU A 113 -1.77 -20.21 12.84
CA GLU A 113 -0.46 -20.50 12.25
C GLU A 113 0.60 -19.45 12.60
N SER A 114 0.19 -18.23 12.92
CA SER A 114 1.12 -17.09 13.13
C SER A 114 0.56 -16.05 14.11
N ALA A 115 0.17 -16.45 15.33
CA ALA A 115 -0.36 -15.54 16.34
C ALA A 115 0.56 -14.33 16.61
N GLY A 116 1.88 -14.54 16.69
CA GLY A 116 2.85 -13.46 16.86
C GLY A 116 2.84 -12.46 15.72
N ALA A 117 2.76 -12.93 14.48
CA ALA A 117 2.71 -12.04 13.31
C ALA A 117 1.36 -11.30 13.21
N ALA A 118 0.26 -12.00 13.52
CA ALA A 118 -1.08 -11.40 13.57
C ALA A 118 -1.14 -10.29 14.64
N GLN A 119 -0.63 -10.55 15.85
CA GLN A 119 -0.60 -9.56 16.92
C GLN A 119 0.26 -8.32 16.57
N VAL A 120 1.40 -8.52 15.91
CA VAL A 120 2.24 -7.39 15.45
C VAL A 120 1.52 -6.56 14.37
N GLU A 121 0.76 -7.19 13.47
CA GLU A 121 -0.03 -6.46 12.48
C GLU A 121 -1.17 -5.68 13.16
N LEU A 122 -1.88 -6.26 14.12
CA LEU A 122 -2.90 -5.57 14.91
C LEU A 122 -2.33 -4.34 15.63
N GLU A 123 -1.18 -4.48 16.27
CA GLU A 123 -0.50 -3.40 16.98
C GLU A 123 -0.12 -2.24 16.04
N VAL A 124 0.47 -2.56 14.88
CA VAL A 124 0.83 -1.55 13.88
C VAL A 124 -0.41 -0.82 13.33
N LEU A 125 -1.49 -1.55 13.08
CA LEU A 125 -2.76 -0.96 12.60
C LEU A 125 -3.40 -0.08 13.68
N ASP A 126 -3.31 -0.47 14.95
CA ASP A 126 -3.78 0.34 16.07
C ASP A 126 -2.98 1.62 16.24
N TRP A 127 -1.64 1.59 16.05
CA TRP A 127 -0.84 2.81 15.99
C TRP A 127 -1.33 3.75 14.88
N PHE A 128 -1.58 3.24 13.68
CA PHE A 128 -2.07 4.06 12.57
C PHE A 128 -3.45 4.67 12.87
N ARG A 129 -4.38 3.86 13.41
CA ARG A 129 -5.68 4.31 13.90
C ARG A 129 -5.55 5.47 14.90
N ALA A 130 -4.70 5.27 15.91
CA ALA A 130 -4.49 6.25 16.97
C ALA A 130 -3.83 7.55 16.45
N TRP A 131 -2.85 7.44 15.55
CA TRP A 131 -2.20 8.63 14.95
C TRP A 131 -3.17 9.46 14.12
N LEU A 132 -4.10 8.81 13.43
CA LEU A 132 -5.14 9.48 12.64
C LEU A 132 -6.32 9.99 13.48
N GLY A 133 -6.43 9.58 14.74
CA GLY A 133 -7.56 9.93 15.61
C GLY A 133 -8.86 9.19 15.26
N MET A 134 -8.77 8.05 14.56
CA MET A 134 -9.95 7.27 14.19
C MET A 134 -10.53 6.51 15.40
N PRO A 135 -11.83 6.19 15.42
CA PRO A 135 -12.48 5.53 16.57
C PRO A 135 -11.96 4.11 16.81
N ALA A 136 -12.21 3.59 18.01
CA ALA A 136 -11.81 2.23 18.41
C ALA A 136 -12.45 1.11 17.57
N SER A 137 -13.59 1.37 16.93
CA SER A 137 -14.25 0.45 16.00
C SER A 137 -13.49 0.26 14.67
N THR A 138 -12.45 1.07 14.43
CA THR A 138 -11.65 0.99 13.21
C THR A 138 -10.79 -0.25 13.22
N ALA A 139 -10.88 -1.02 12.14
CA ALA A 139 -9.95 -2.12 11.87
C ALA A 139 -9.24 -1.88 10.53
N GLY A 140 -8.18 -2.66 10.29
CA GLY A 140 -7.40 -2.51 9.07
C GLY A 140 -6.75 -3.80 8.62
N VAL A 141 -5.97 -3.68 7.55
CA VAL A 141 -5.16 -4.74 6.98
C VAL A 141 -3.96 -4.12 6.23
N LEU A 142 -2.79 -4.76 6.34
CA LEU A 142 -1.63 -4.40 5.53
C LEU A 142 -1.69 -5.09 4.17
N VAL A 143 -1.43 -4.31 3.14
CA VAL A 143 -1.50 -4.72 1.72
C VAL A 143 -0.22 -4.36 0.98
N SER A 144 -0.12 -4.69 -0.31
CA SER A 144 1.06 -4.38 -1.13
C SER A 144 1.30 -2.88 -1.35
N GLY A 145 0.27 -2.05 -1.27
CA GLY A 145 0.39 -0.60 -1.46
C GLY A 145 -0.95 0.07 -1.69
N GLY A 146 -0.95 1.40 -1.84
CA GLY A 146 -2.14 2.23 -1.96
C GLY A 146 -3.10 1.81 -3.08
N SER A 147 -2.60 1.21 -4.16
CA SER A 147 -3.48 0.71 -5.22
C SER A 147 -4.36 -0.45 -4.77
N ALA A 148 -3.81 -1.39 -4.00
CA ALA A 148 -4.58 -2.49 -3.41
C ALA A 148 -5.52 -1.98 -2.30
N ALA A 149 -5.03 -1.07 -1.46
CA ALA A 149 -5.83 -0.44 -0.42
C ALA A 149 -7.03 0.32 -0.99
N ASN A 150 -6.83 1.13 -2.04
CA ASN A 150 -7.90 1.86 -2.71
C ASN A 150 -8.94 0.92 -3.37
N LEU A 151 -8.48 -0.20 -3.98
CA LEU A 151 -9.39 -1.21 -4.52
C LEU A 151 -10.26 -1.80 -3.41
N MET A 152 -9.66 -2.26 -2.34
CA MET A 152 -10.38 -2.86 -1.22
C MET A 152 -11.31 -1.86 -0.54
N ALA A 153 -10.88 -0.61 -0.33
CA ALA A 153 -11.72 0.45 0.22
C ALA A 153 -13.00 0.67 -0.58
N LEU A 154 -12.89 0.72 -1.91
CA LEU A 154 -14.05 0.94 -2.79
C LEU A 154 -14.93 -0.31 -2.94
N LEU A 155 -14.37 -1.52 -2.79
CA LEU A 155 -15.19 -2.74 -2.68
C LEU A 155 -16.04 -2.71 -1.41
N VAL A 156 -15.43 -2.37 -0.25
CA VAL A 156 -16.17 -2.20 1.02
C VAL A 156 -17.21 -1.08 0.92
N ALA A 157 -16.85 0.06 0.30
CA ALA A 157 -17.78 1.17 0.10
C ALA A 157 -18.99 0.78 -0.74
N ARG A 158 -18.78 0.02 -1.82
CA ARG A 158 -19.85 -0.46 -2.69
C ARG A 158 -20.75 -1.46 -1.98
N GLU A 159 -20.17 -2.39 -1.22
CA GLU A 159 -20.92 -3.35 -0.41
C GLU A 159 -21.76 -2.62 0.64
N ALA A 160 -21.20 -1.61 1.32
CA ALA A 160 -21.91 -0.79 2.28
C ALA A 160 -23.08 0.00 1.67
N ALA A 161 -23.04 0.28 0.36
CA ALA A 161 -24.10 0.95 -0.39
C ALA A 161 -25.17 -0.02 -0.95
N GLY A 162 -25.13 -1.29 -0.58
CA GLY A 162 -26.09 -2.31 -1.03
C GLY A 162 -25.60 -3.15 -2.23
N GLY A 163 -24.29 -3.18 -2.48
CA GLY A 163 -23.69 -4.03 -3.50
C GLY A 163 -23.68 -3.45 -4.91
N PRO A 164 -23.55 -4.30 -5.94
CA PRO A 164 -23.32 -3.86 -7.32
C PRO A 164 -24.60 -3.39 -8.06
N ALA A 165 -25.72 -3.24 -7.39
CA ALA A 165 -27.01 -2.94 -8.02
C ALA A 165 -27.08 -1.50 -8.56
N GLY A 166 -27.53 -1.35 -9.80
CA GLY A 166 -27.88 -0.07 -10.39
C GLY A 166 -26.72 0.74 -10.99
N ASP A 167 -27.01 1.99 -11.34
CA ASP A 167 -26.07 2.95 -11.92
C ASP A 167 -25.34 3.72 -10.79
N THR A 168 -24.49 3.00 -10.05
CA THR A 168 -23.72 3.56 -8.92
C THR A 168 -22.66 4.54 -9.41
N VAL A 169 -22.44 5.66 -8.68
CA VAL A 169 -21.53 6.73 -9.09
C VAL A 169 -20.44 6.98 -8.03
N LEU A 170 -19.20 6.99 -8.49
CA LEU A 170 -17.99 7.35 -7.75
C LEU A 170 -17.54 8.76 -8.12
N TYR A 171 -17.22 9.58 -7.13
CA TYR A 171 -16.69 10.94 -7.32
C TYR A 171 -15.20 10.99 -6.98
N VAL A 172 -14.40 11.52 -7.89
CA VAL A 172 -12.95 11.72 -7.72
C VAL A 172 -12.56 13.08 -8.27
N SER A 173 -11.44 13.66 -7.82
CA SER A 173 -10.89 14.89 -8.44
C SER A 173 -10.09 14.58 -9.70
N ASP A 174 -9.84 15.62 -10.52
CA ASP A 174 -8.91 15.57 -11.65
C ASP A 174 -7.44 15.40 -11.22
N GLN A 175 -7.14 15.56 -9.90
CA GLN A 175 -5.84 15.29 -9.29
C GLN A 175 -5.76 13.92 -8.59
N ALA A 176 -6.82 13.13 -8.66
CA ALA A 176 -6.86 11.81 -8.03
C ALA A 176 -5.80 10.88 -8.64
N HIS A 177 -5.19 10.05 -7.80
CA HIS A 177 -4.21 9.07 -8.26
C HIS A 177 -4.83 8.05 -9.22
N SER A 178 -4.08 7.67 -10.25
CA SER A 178 -4.54 6.74 -11.31
C SER A 178 -5.02 5.38 -10.80
N SER A 179 -4.68 5.00 -9.56
CA SER A 179 -5.20 3.77 -8.92
C SER A 179 -6.72 3.78 -8.80
N LEU A 180 -7.35 4.94 -8.53
CA LEU A 180 -8.81 5.05 -8.42
C LEU A 180 -9.50 4.75 -9.76
N ALA A 181 -8.95 5.25 -10.88
CA ALA A 181 -9.47 4.93 -12.20
C ALA A 181 -9.27 3.44 -12.56
N ARG A 182 -8.12 2.84 -12.16
CA ARG A 182 -7.89 1.39 -12.33
C ARG A 182 -8.84 0.58 -11.46
N THR A 183 -9.03 0.99 -10.21
CA THR A 183 -10.00 0.39 -9.28
C THR A 183 -11.41 0.39 -9.85
N ALA A 184 -11.88 1.54 -10.31
CA ALA A 184 -13.20 1.67 -10.93
C ALA A 184 -13.36 0.71 -12.13
N ARG A 185 -12.34 0.62 -12.98
CA ARG A 185 -12.33 -0.34 -14.10
C ARG A 185 -12.34 -1.79 -13.63
N ALA A 186 -11.52 -2.14 -12.62
CA ALA A 186 -11.47 -3.49 -12.05
C ALA A 186 -12.80 -3.90 -11.39
N MET A 187 -13.52 -2.93 -10.80
CA MET A 187 -14.85 -3.11 -10.23
C MET A 187 -15.96 -3.20 -11.30
N GLY A 188 -15.64 -3.04 -12.59
CA GLY A 188 -16.61 -3.05 -13.69
C GLY A 188 -17.42 -1.76 -13.83
N LEU A 189 -17.01 -0.65 -13.18
CA LEU A 189 -17.68 0.64 -13.34
C LEU A 189 -17.45 1.17 -14.76
N ARG A 190 -18.53 1.62 -15.40
CA ARG A 190 -18.50 2.26 -16.73
C ARG A 190 -17.96 3.69 -16.62
N PRO A 191 -17.43 4.30 -17.70
CA PRO A 191 -16.87 5.65 -17.66
C PRO A 191 -17.81 6.72 -17.08
N HIS A 192 -19.12 6.64 -17.36
CA HIS A 192 -20.09 7.59 -16.83
C HIS A 192 -20.41 7.43 -15.34
N GLN A 193 -20.03 6.30 -14.74
CA GLN A 193 -20.17 6.02 -13.32
C GLN A 193 -18.99 6.58 -12.50
N VAL A 194 -17.96 7.12 -13.14
CA VAL A 194 -16.83 7.79 -12.49
C VAL A 194 -16.87 9.27 -12.84
N ARG A 195 -17.25 10.09 -11.85
CA ARG A 195 -17.30 11.54 -12.00
C ARG A 195 -15.95 12.14 -11.63
N VAL A 196 -15.19 12.55 -12.65
CA VAL A 196 -13.96 13.33 -12.47
C VAL A 196 -14.36 14.80 -12.33
N LEU A 197 -14.19 15.33 -11.13
CA LEU A 197 -14.59 16.69 -10.78
C LEU A 197 -13.37 17.63 -10.83
N PRO A 198 -13.56 18.89 -11.31
CA PRO A 198 -12.48 19.87 -11.37
C PRO A 198 -12.05 20.29 -9.96
N THR A 199 -10.75 20.54 -9.82
CA THR A 199 -10.16 21.12 -8.61
C THR A 199 -10.11 22.66 -8.70
N ASP A 200 -9.94 23.32 -7.55
CA ASP A 200 -9.72 24.77 -7.47
C ASP A 200 -8.30 25.17 -7.94
N SER A 201 -8.00 26.47 -7.93
CA SER A 201 -6.66 27.00 -8.26
C SER A 201 -5.54 26.54 -7.30
N ARG A 202 -5.88 25.82 -6.24
CA ARG A 202 -4.97 25.19 -5.28
C ARG A 202 -4.94 23.68 -5.41
N TRP A 203 -5.48 23.15 -6.49
CA TRP A 203 -5.53 21.72 -6.79
C TRP A 203 -6.34 20.88 -5.78
N ARG A 204 -7.43 21.45 -5.21
CA ARG A 204 -8.26 20.80 -4.20
C ARG A 204 -9.67 20.55 -4.71
N LEU A 205 -10.21 19.39 -4.40
CA LEU A 205 -11.61 19.07 -4.62
C LEU A 205 -12.49 19.90 -3.68
N LEU A 206 -13.43 20.66 -4.23
CA LEU A 206 -14.30 21.49 -3.44
C LEU A 206 -15.59 20.78 -3.05
N PRO A 207 -16.04 20.88 -1.77
CA PRO A 207 -17.26 20.24 -1.28
C PRO A 207 -18.52 20.64 -2.06
N GLU A 208 -18.65 21.93 -2.41
CA GLU A 208 -19.78 22.44 -3.20
C GLU A 208 -19.85 21.81 -4.59
N THR A 209 -18.71 21.54 -5.21
CA THR A 209 -18.63 20.84 -6.52
C THR A 209 -19.13 19.40 -6.40
N VAL A 210 -18.73 18.70 -5.32
CA VAL A 210 -19.22 17.34 -5.01
C VAL A 210 -20.73 17.35 -4.79
N GLY A 211 -21.23 18.23 -3.92
CA GLY A 211 -22.66 18.31 -3.61
C GLY A 211 -23.52 18.62 -4.83
N ALA A 212 -23.07 19.51 -5.71
CA ALA A 212 -23.77 19.82 -6.97
C ALA A 212 -23.82 18.60 -7.90
N ALA A 213 -22.71 17.88 -8.06
CA ALA A 213 -22.64 16.67 -8.89
C ALA A 213 -23.54 15.56 -8.35
N VAL A 214 -23.54 15.34 -7.03
CA VAL A 214 -24.39 14.35 -6.35
C VAL A 214 -25.87 14.63 -6.60
N ARG A 215 -26.32 15.87 -6.40
CA ARG A 215 -27.72 16.25 -6.65
C ARG A 215 -28.12 16.05 -8.12
N ALA A 216 -27.26 16.43 -9.04
CA ALA A 216 -27.51 16.23 -10.49
C ALA A 216 -27.62 14.74 -10.84
N ASP A 217 -26.76 13.89 -10.29
CA ASP A 217 -26.80 12.46 -10.56
C ASP A 217 -28.04 11.78 -9.96
N ARG A 218 -28.46 12.17 -8.74
CA ARG A 218 -29.72 11.69 -8.16
C ARG A 218 -30.93 12.11 -8.98
N SER A 219 -30.97 13.36 -9.45
CA SER A 219 -32.05 13.83 -10.33
C SER A 219 -32.09 13.06 -11.65
N ALA A 220 -30.98 12.50 -12.08
CA ALA A 220 -30.87 11.63 -13.25
C ALA A 220 -31.10 10.13 -12.94
N GLY A 221 -31.58 9.80 -11.73
CA GLY A 221 -31.85 8.41 -11.31
C GLY A 221 -30.64 7.57 -10.98
N ARG A 222 -29.44 8.18 -10.85
CA ARG A 222 -28.21 7.47 -10.47
C ARG A 222 -28.08 7.32 -8.96
N VAL A 223 -27.20 6.39 -8.54
CA VAL A 223 -26.96 6.08 -7.12
C VAL A 223 -25.54 6.50 -6.72
N PRO A 224 -25.33 7.74 -6.20
CA PRO A 224 -24.07 8.15 -5.61
C PRO A 224 -23.69 7.24 -4.44
N PHE A 225 -22.46 6.66 -4.42
CA PHE A 225 -22.06 5.78 -3.34
C PHE A 225 -20.79 6.22 -2.60
N ALA A 226 -19.80 6.82 -3.27
CA ALA A 226 -18.56 7.22 -2.63
C ALA A 226 -17.93 8.47 -3.25
N VAL A 227 -17.26 9.24 -2.40
CA VAL A 227 -16.33 10.30 -2.80
C VAL A 227 -14.92 9.97 -2.31
N CYS A 228 -13.92 10.12 -3.19
CA CYS A 228 -12.52 9.94 -2.85
C CYS A 228 -11.82 11.30 -2.73
N ALA A 229 -11.35 11.63 -1.55
CA ALA A 229 -10.53 12.79 -1.27
C ALA A 229 -9.04 12.42 -1.26
N SER A 230 -8.17 13.38 -1.60
CA SER A 230 -6.72 13.21 -1.57
C SER A 230 -6.12 13.91 -0.35
N ALA A 231 -5.34 13.20 0.44
CA ALA A 231 -4.54 13.74 1.54
C ALA A 231 -3.06 13.80 1.13
N GLY A 232 -2.74 14.69 0.21
CA GLY A 232 -1.46 14.81 -0.48
C GLY A 232 -1.52 14.16 -1.86
N SER A 233 -2.02 14.90 -2.87
CA SER A 233 -2.07 14.42 -4.26
C SER A 233 -0.67 14.17 -4.81
N THR A 234 -0.51 13.17 -5.68
CA THR A 234 0.80 12.75 -6.22
C THR A 234 1.48 13.87 -7.01
N ASN A 235 0.72 14.67 -7.77
CA ASN A 235 1.29 15.69 -8.64
C ASN A 235 1.67 16.98 -7.90
N THR A 236 0.90 17.38 -6.88
CA THR A 236 1.01 18.72 -6.30
C THR A 236 1.18 18.74 -4.78
N GLY A 237 1.01 17.58 -4.11
CA GLY A 237 0.97 17.50 -2.65
C GLY A 237 -0.26 18.17 -2.03
N ALA A 238 -1.26 18.58 -2.84
CA ALA A 238 -2.46 19.25 -2.35
C ALA A 238 -3.26 18.31 -1.45
N VAL A 239 -3.82 18.88 -0.38
CA VAL A 239 -4.72 18.21 0.54
C VAL A 239 -6.12 18.80 0.36
N ASP A 240 -7.08 17.96 0.07
CA ASP A 240 -8.47 18.34 -0.04
C ASP A 240 -9.03 18.82 1.33
N PRO A 241 -10.08 19.62 1.38
CA PRO A 241 -10.68 20.09 2.64
C PRO A 241 -11.48 18.96 3.30
N LEU A 242 -10.75 18.01 3.96
CA LEU A 242 -11.28 16.75 4.44
C LEU A 242 -12.47 16.91 5.40
N GLY A 243 -12.44 17.92 6.29
CA GLY A 243 -13.54 18.19 7.21
C GLY A 243 -14.83 18.59 6.49
N ASP A 244 -14.70 19.51 5.53
CA ASP A 244 -15.85 20.00 4.76
C ASP A 244 -16.38 18.90 3.81
N LEU A 245 -15.49 18.06 3.26
CA LEU A 245 -15.88 16.87 2.47
C LEU A 245 -16.57 15.81 3.32
N ALA A 246 -16.19 15.66 4.60
CA ALA A 246 -16.89 14.77 5.52
C ALA A 246 -18.30 15.28 5.85
N ASP A 247 -18.49 16.61 5.94
CA ASP A 247 -19.81 17.21 6.11
C ASP A 247 -20.72 16.90 4.91
N ILE A 248 -20.21 17.09 3.69
CA ILE A 248 -20.94 16.76 2.44
C ILE A 248 -21.20 15.25 2.35
N ALA A 249 -20.21 14.41 2.63
CA ALA A 249 -20.37 12.97 2.57
C ALA A 249 -21.47 12.49 3.54
N THR A 250 -21.51 13.05 4.75
CA THR A 250 -22.55 12.75 5.74
C THR A 250 -23.93 13.21 5.25
N ALA A 251 -24.05 14.48 4.81
CA ALA A 251 -25.31 15.06 4.35
C ALA A 251 -25.87 14.32 3.12
N GLU A 252 -25.00 13.91 2.22
CA GLU A 252 -25.34 13.22 0.98
C GLU A 252 -25.26 11.68 1.09
N ARG A 253 -25.06 11.11 2.28
CA ARG A 253 -24.96 9.66 2.52
C ARG A 253 -23.98 8.97 1.58
N LEU A 254 -22.81 9.56 1.41
CA LEU A 254 -21.70 8.99 0.64
C LEU A 254 -20.69 8.35 1.57
N TRP A 255 -20.02 7.33 1.09
CA TRP A 255 -18.79 6.83 1.70
C TRP A 255 -17.67 7.82 1.43
N LEU A 256 -17.01 8.33 2.46
CA LEU A 256 -15.82 9.15 2.33
C LEU A 256 -14.57 8.25 2.38
N HIS A 257 -13.93 8.06 1.25
CA HIS A 257 -12.60 7.45 1.17
C HIS A 257 -11.53 8.53 1.11
N VAL A 258 -10.49 8.44 1.95
CA VAL A 258 -9.33 9.34 1.89
C VAL A 258 -8.11 8.58 1.41
N ASP A 259 -7.67 8.88 0.18
CA ASP A 259 -6.36 8.44 -0.32
C ASP A 259 -5.27 9.28 0.34
N ALA A 260 -4.74 8.78 1.44
CA ALA A 260 -3.64 9.35 2.22
C ALA A 260 -2.33 8.56 2.02
N ALA A 261 -2.25 7.77 0.95
CA ALA A 261 -1.11 6.92 0.65
C ALA A 261 0.23 7.68 0.72
N TYR A 262 0.26 8.93 0.22
CA TYR A 262 1.45 9.78 0.31
C TYR A 262 1.49 10.58 1.61
N GLY A 263 0.49 11.44 1.85
CA GLY A 263 0.57 12.48 2.88
C GLY A 263 0.10 12.06 4.26
N GLY A 264 -0.46 10.86 4.45
CA GLY A 264 -1.11 10.47 5.69
C GLY A 264 -0.19 10.50 6.92
N PHE A 265 1.07 10.10 6.77
CA PHE A 265 2.04 10.13 7.88
C PHE A 265 2.49 11.53 8.30
N ALA A 266 2.13 12.59 7.55
CA ALA A 266 2.29 13.96 8.02
C ALA A 266 1.55 14.22 9.33
N VAL A 267 0.52 13.45 9.66
CA VAL A 267 -0.23 13.50 10.92
C VAL A 267 0.66 13.37 12.15
N LEU A 268 1.83 12.77 12.04
CA LEU A 268 2.81 12.69 13.13
C LEU A 268 3.31 14.07 13.58
N THR A 269 3.22 15.10 12.75
CA THR A 269 3.65 16.48 13.05
C THR A 269 2.45 17.38 13.37
N ALA A 270 2.67 18.47 14.10
CA ALA A 270 1.62 19.45 14.38
C ALA A 270 1.08 20.11 13.10
N LYS A 271 1.99 20.40 12.14
CA LYS A 271 1.65 21.00 10.86
C LYS A 271 0.81 20.05 10.00
N GLY A 272 1.19 18.78 9.95
CA GLY A 272 0.46 17.76 9.21
C GLY A 272 -0.92 17.49 9.83
N ARG A 273 -1.05 17.39 11.16
CA ARG A 273 -2.36 17.28 11.83
C ARG A 273 -3.30 18.42 11.45
N SER A 274 -2.79 19.66 11.42
CA SER A 274 -3.59 20.81 10.99
C SER A 274 -3.99 20.74 9.52
N ALA A 275 -3.11 20.25 8.65
CA ALA A 275 -3.40 20.09 7.22
C ALA A 275 -4.41 18.98 6.94
N LEU A 276 -4.38 17.90 7.74
CA LEU A 276 -5.21 16.71 7.60
C LEU A 276 -6.45 16.73 8.51
N ALA A 277 -6.82 17.90 9.06
CA ALA A 277 -7.98 18.03 9.94
C ALA A 277 -9.25 17.48 9.25
N GLY A 278 -9.96 16.58 9.92
CA GLY A 278 -11.14 15.88 9.40
C GLY A 278 -10.83 14.48 8.81
N ILE A 279 -9.56 14.06 8.74
CA ILE A 279 -9.22 12.71 8.28
C ILE A 279 -9.78 11.63 9.21
N ASP A 280 -9.89 11.94 10.49
CA ASP A 280 -10.52 11.11 11.52
C ASP A 280 -11.99 10.79 11.26
N ARG A 281 -12.66 11.54 10.38
CA ARG A 281 -14.06 11.38 9.99
C ARG A 281 -14.27 10.51 8.75
N ALA A 282 -13.20 10.12 8.05
CA ALA A 282 -13.29 9.26 6.88
C ALA A 282 -13.85 7.87 7.22
N ASP A 283 -14.62 7.27 6.30
CA ASP A 283 -15.07 5.87 6.41
C ASP A 283 -13.93 4.90 6.11
N SER A 284 -13.01 5.30 5.24
CA SER A 284 -11.80 4.54 4.94
C SER A 284 -10.60 5.44 4.64
N VAL A 285 -9.41 4.98 5.04
CA VAL A 285 -8.14 5.69 4.81
C VAL A 285 -7.10 4.72 4.27
N THR A 286 -6.43 5.11 3.18
CA THR A 286 -5.25 4.43 2.64
C THR A 286 -3.99 5.11 3.14
N LEU A 287 -3.00 4.32 3.60
CA LEU A 287 -1.66 4.79 3.97
C LEU A 287 -0.61 3.91 3.30
N ASP A 288 0.52 4.49 2.86
CA ASP A 288 1.65 3.72 2.35
C ASP A 288 2.90 3.90 3.22
N PRO A 289 3.16 2.97 4.18
CA PRO A 289 4.39 2.98 4.97
C PRO A 289 5.67 3.00 4.12
N HIS A 290 5.65 2.38 2.93
CA HIS A 290 6.78 2.40 2.00
C HIS A 290 7.01 3.77 1.33
N LYS A 291 6.16 4.76 1.60
CA LYS A 291 6.37 6.16 1.19
C LYS A 291 6.94 6.97 2.37
N TRP A 292 6.12 7.59 3.17
CA TRP A 292 6.60 8.56 4.15
C TRP A 292 6.80 8.00 5.57
N LEU A 293 6.82 6.67 5.70
CA LEU A 293 7.26 5.99 6.94
C LEU A 293 8.56 5.19 6.75
N TYR A 294 9.28 5.43 5.64
CA TYR A 294 10.63 4.93 5.37
C TYR A 294 10.77 3.40 5.38
N GLN A 295 9.72 2.70 4.93
CA GLN A 295 9.73 1.24 4.85
C GLN A 295 10.15 0.75 3.46
N PRO A 296 10.78 -0.43 3.33
CA PRO A 296 10.99 -1.05 2.03
C PRO A 296 9.68 -1.42 1.35
N MET A 297 9.64 -1.35 0.01
CA MET A 297 8.55 -1.88 -0.79
C MET A 297 8.45 -3.42 -0.61
N GLU A 298 7.27 -4.02 -0.57
CA GLU A 298 5.97 -3.37 -0.69
C GLU A 298 5.27 -3.31 0.67
N CYS A 299 4.63 -2.19 0.99
CA CYS A 299 3.86 -2.04 2.21
C CYS A 299 2.86 -0.88 2.09
N GLY A 300 1.58 -1.21 2.03
CA GLY A 300 0.44 -0.30 2.15
C GLY A 300 -0.45 -0.71 3.31
N SER A 301 -1.40 0.13 3.66
CA SER A 301 -2.39 -0.12 4.70
C SER A 301 -3.75 0.42 4.28
N LEU A 302 -4.79 -0.32 4.63
CA LEU A 302 -6.17 0.13 4.59
C LEU A 302 -6.71 0.13 6.01
N LEU A 303 -7.35 1.24 6.41
CA LEU A 303 -8.15 1.35 7.62
C LEU A 303 -9.61 1.60 7.23
N ILE A 304 -10.53 0.90 7.90
CA ILE A 304 -11.98 1.04 7.76
C ILE A 304 -12.58 1.40 9.12
N ARG A 305 -13.33 2.50 9.19
CA ARG A 305 -13.95 3.04 10.42
C ARG A 305 -14.83 2.03 11.14
N ASP A 306 -15.72 1.34 10.42
CA ASP A 306 -16.50 0.19 10.88
C ASP A 306 -15.75 -1.08 10.43
N GLY A 307 -14.80 -1.53 11.27
CA GLY A 307 -13.88 -2.62 10.95
C GLY A 307 -14.56 -3.93 10.59
N ALA A 308 -15.75 -4.19 11.16
CA ALA A 308 -16.52 -5.39 10.84
C ALA A 308 -16.93 -5.49 9.36
N ARG A 309 -16.87 -4.37 8.61
CA ARG A 309 -17.15 -4.38 7.16
C ARG A 309 -16.06 -5.08 6.35
N LEU A 310 -14.82 -5.16 6.86
CA LEU A 310 -13.76 -5.92 6.17
C LEU A 310 -14.16 -7.40 6.05
N GLU A 311 -14.47 -8.02 7.16
CA GLU A 311 -14.88 -9.42 7.19
C GLU A 311 -16.20 -9.65 6.43
N ARG A 312 -17.20 -8.79 6.61
CA ARG A 312 -18.45 -8.85 5.82
C ARG A 312 -18.23 -8.80 4.30
N THR A 313 -17.19 -8.12 3.84
CA THR A 313 -16.91 -7.96 2.41
C THR A 313 -16.03 -9.08 1.85
N PHE A 314 -15.09 -9.60 2.66
CA PHE A 314 -14.02 -10.46 2.14
C PHE A 314 -14.02 -11.88 2.71
N ALA A 315 -14.64 -12.13 3.87
CA ALA A 315 -14.61 -13.46 4.47
C ALA A 315 -15.40 -14.46 3.62
N ILE A 316 -14.75 -15.57 3.30
CA ILE A 316 -15.34 -16.73 2.63
C ILE A 316 -14.85 -17.96 3.41
N HIS A 317 -15.77 -18.72 3.99
CA HIS A 317 -15.47 -19.91 4.75
C HIS A 317 -15.82 -21.16 3.93
N PRO A 318 -14.88 -21.70 3.12
CA PRO A 318 -15.09 -22.96 2.42
C PRO A 318 -14.89 -24.15 3.38
N ASP A 319 -15.55 -25.27 3.10
CA ASP A 319 -15.57 -26.48 3.95
C ASP A 319 -14.16 -26.99 4.36
N TYR A 320 -13.13 -26.77 3.51
CA TYR A 320 -11.75 -27.16 3.82
C TYR A 320 -11.04 -26.24 4.83
N LEU A 321 -11.63 -25.08 5.14
CA LEU A 321 -11.18 -24.17 6.21
C LEU A 321 -12.09 -24.24 7.44
N ASP A 322 -13.22 -24.94 7.39
CA ASP A 322 -14.16 -25.09 8.52
C ASP A 322 -13.55 -25.90 9.70
N GLY A 323 -12.41 -26.57 9.48
CA GLY A 323 -11.62 -27.17 10.57
C GLY A 323 -11.02 -26.16 11.55
N ASP A 324 -10.93 -24.89 11.18
CA ASP A 324 -10.52 -23.76 12.02
C ASP A 324 -11.69 -23.18 12.86
N ALA A 325 -12.80 -23.90 13.01
CA ALA A 325 -13.97 -23.53 13.83
C ALA A 325 -13.65 -23.34 15.35
N THR A 326 -12.37 -23.38 15.72
CA THR A 326 -11.85 -23.09 17.06
C THR A 326 -11.23 -21.70 17.17
N GLN A 327 -11.69 -20.71 16.36
CA GLN A 327 -11.23 -19.33 16.53
C GLN A 327 -11.59 -18.86 17.94
N GLY A 328 -10.57 -18.65 18.76
CA GLY A 328 -10.71 -18.16 20.12
C GLY A 328 -11.26 -16.72 20.14
N ALA A 329 -11.89 -16.33 21.23
CA ALA A 329 -12.38 -14.96 21.37
C ALA A 329 -11.23 -13.93 21.24
N GLY A 330 -11.30 -13.06 20.24
CA GLY A 330 -10.30 -12.02 19.97
C GLY A 330 -9.20 -12.40 18.97
N GLU A 331 -9.17 -13.62 18.47
CA GLU A 331 -8.29 -14.03 17.38
C GLU A 331 -8.71 -13.38 16.06
N VAL A 332 -7.75 -12.99 15.24
CA VAL A 332 -8.01 -12.32 13.97
C VAL A 332 -7.32 -13.07 12.84
N ASN A 333 -8.12 -13.54 11.89
CA ASN A 333 -7.64 -14.06 10.62
C ASN A 333 -7.58 -12.94 9.57
N PHE A 334 -6.38 -12.49 9.21
CA PHE A 334 -6.23 -11.44 8.22
C PHE A 334 -6.59 -11.89 6.79
N ALA A 335 -6.65 -13.18 6.52
CA ALA A 335 -7.19 -13.73 5.27
C ALA A 335 -8.65 -13.32 5.05
N ASP A 336 -9.43 -13.15 6.14
CA ASP A 336 -10.83 -12.75 6.11
C ASP A 336 -11.02 -11.22 5.92
N ARG A 337 -9.94 -10.45 6.01
CA ARG A 337 -9.97 -8.99 5.91
C ARG A 337 -9.50 -8.44 4.56
N GLY A 338 -9.29 -9.30 3.56
CA GLY A 338 -8.78 -8.83 2.28
C GLY A 338 -8.80 -9.83 1.15
N LEU A 339 -8.25 -9.40 0.01
CA LEU A 339 -8.22 -10.21 -1.22
C LEU A 339 -7.12 -11.30 -1.20
N GLN A 340 -6.17 -11.23 -0.27
CA GLN A 340 -5.02 -12.13 -0.24
C GLN A 340 -5.19 -13.19 0.85
N LEU A 341 -5.31 -14.44 0.45
CA LEU A 341 -5.22 -15.58 1.37
C LEU A 341 -3.77 -15.76 1.84
N SER A 342 -2.84 -15.96 0.92
CA SER A 342 -1.40 -16.04 1.24
C SER A 342 -0.81 -14.66 1.41
N ARG A 343 -0.32 -14.35 2.61
CA ARG A 343 0.17 -13.04 3.01
C ARG A 343 1.53 -13.14 3.68
N GLY A 344 2.46 -12.26 3.31
CA GLY A 344 3.75 -12.11 3.97
C GLY A 344 3.67 -11.23 5.23
N PHE A 345 4.70 -11.27 6.06
CA PHE A 345 4.79 -10.55 7.34
C PHE A 345 5.18 -9.07 7.15
N ARG A 346 4.29 -8.29 6.53
CA ARG A 346 4.51 -6.86 6.24
C ARG A 346 4.65 -5.99 7.47
N ALA A 347 4.04 -6.37 8.57
CA ALA A 347 4.04 -5.58 9.81
C ALA A 347 5.42 -5.55 10.49
N LEU A 348 6.22 -6.61 10.35
CA LEU A 348 7.48 -6.75 11.07
C LEU A 348 8.44 -5.57 10.81
N LYS A 349 8.62 -5.16 9.57
CA LYS A 349 9.50 -4.05 9.21
C LYS A 349 9.07 -2.72 9.84
N ILE A 350 7.77 -2.46 9.92
CA ILE A 350 7.23 -1.26 10.56
C ILE A 350 7.47 -1.32 12.06
N TRP A 351 7.11 -2.44 12.68
CA TRP A 351 7.25 -2.66 14.12
C TRP A 351 8.71 -2.51 14.55
N VAL A 352 9.64 -3.20 13.88
CA VAL A 352 11.09 -3.12 14.16
C VAL A 352 11.61 -1.69 13.98
N THR A 353 11.20 -0.97 12.95
CA THR A 353 11.60 0.43 12.74
C THR A 353 11.13 1.32 13.88
N VAL A 354 9.87 1.21 14.29
CA VAL A 354 9.31 2.01 15.39
C VAL A 354 9.98 1.66 16.72
N GLN A 355 10.18 0.38 16.99
CA GLN A 355 10.88 -0.07 18.21
C GLN A 355 12.34 0.40 18.26
N THR A 356 13.03 0.40 17.12
CA THR A 356 14.45 0.77 17.05
C THR A 356 14.68 2.27 17.19
N PHE A 357 13.89 3.09 16.48
CA PHE A 357 14.12 4.55 16.43
C PHE A 357 13.20 5.34 17.35
N GLY A 358 12.08 4.79 17.74
CA GLY A 358 11.03 5.46 18.46
C GLY A 358 10.22 6.45 17.59
N LEU A 359 9.01 6.74 18.04
CA LEU A 359 8.09 7.64 17.33
C LEU A 359 8.63 9.09 17.24
N ALA A 360 9.44 9.52 18.21
CA ALA A 360 10.02 10.86 18.20
C ALA A 360 10.96 11.07 17.01
N ALA A 361 11.80 10.09 16.67
CA ALA A 361 12.69 10.15 15.53
C ALA A 361 11.92 10.16 14.20
N LEU A 362 10.89 9.32 14.06
CA LEU A 362 10.03 9.31 12.88
C LEU A 362 9.31 10.66 12.69
N ARG A 363 8.79 11.23 13.76
CA ARG A 363 8.19 12.58 13.76
C ARG A 363 9.18 13.63 13.30
N ALA A 364 10.40 13.62 13.83
CA ALA A 364 11.47 14.54 13.45
C ALA A 364 11.84 14.38 11.97
N ALA A 365 11.90 13.15 11.45
CA ALA A 365 12.20 12.89 10.04
C ALA A 365 11.10 13.46 9.11
N VAL A 366 9.83 13.23 9.44
CA VAL A 366 8.70 13.81 8.68
C VAL A 366 8.71 15.33 8.76
N GLN A 367 8.94 15.91 9.95
CA GLN A 367 9.04 17.36 10.13
C GLN A 367 10.16 17.95 9.28
N ARG A 368 11.34 17.32 9.25
CA ARG A 368 12.47 17.75 8.42
C ARG A 368 12.09 17.78 6.93
N ASN A 369 11.34 16.83 6.42
CA ASN A 369 10.89 16.86 5.02
C ASN A 369 9.96 18.06 4.75
N LEU A 370 9.07 18.38 5.68
CA LEU A 370 8.20 19.56 5.57
C LEU A 370 9.01 20.86 5.57
N ASP A 371 10.03 20.96 6.44
CA ASP A 371 10.90 22.12 6.52
C ASP A 371 11.76 22.29 5.25
N LEU A 372 12.27 21.19 4.69
CA LEU A 372 13.00 21.20 3.42
C LEU A 372 12.12 21.64 2.25
N ALA A 373 10.86 21.23 2.24
CA ALA A 373 9.92 21.65 1.20
C ALA A 373 9.60 23.16 1.31
N GLU A 374 9.48 23.72 2.53
CA GLU A 374 9.34 25.18 2.73
C GLU A 374 10.61 25.95 2.34
N PHE A 375 11.76 25.39 2.63
CA PHE A 375 13.04 25.95 2.20
C PHE A 375 13.13 25.98 0.66
N ALA A 376 12.77 24.88 -0.01
CA ALA A 376 12.72 24.83 -1.48
C ALA A 376 11.71 25.84 -2.05
N GLU A 377 10.52 26.00 -1.43
CA GLU A 377 9.56 27.04 -1.82
C GLU A 377 10.18 28.44 -1.73
N THR A 378 10.94 28.72 -0.68
CA THR A 378 11.61 30.02 -0.49
C THR A 378 12.64 30.27 -1.60
N LEU A 379 13.44 29.26 -1.96
CA LEU A 379 14.41 29.37 -3.05
C LEU A 379 13.74 29.59 -4.41
N ILE A 380 12.65 28.87 -4.70
CA ILE A 380 11.89 29.02 -5.94
C ILE A 380 11.32 30.44 -6.06
N ARG A 381 10.79 31.01 -4.97
CA ARG A 381 10.24 32.37 -4.95
C ARG A 381 11.30 33.47 -5.16
N GLY A 382 12.54 33.17 -4.79
CA GLY A 382 13.69 34.08 -5.04
C GLY A 382 14.21 34.03 -6.48
N ARG A 383 13.63 33.23 -7.36
CA ARG A 383 14.05 33.07 -8.76
C ARG A 383 12.95 33.55 -9.70
N PRO A 384 13.13 34.67 -10.41
CA PRO A 384 12.11 35.25 -11.29
C PRO A 384 11.76 34.34 -12.48
N GLU A 385 12.68 33.47 -12.89
CA GLU A 385 12.51 32.49 -13.97
C GLU A 385 11.67 31.27 -13.57
N LEU A 386 11.36 31.11 -12.27
CA LEU A 386 10.61 29.96 -11.74
C LEU A 386 9.22 30.39 -11.27
N THR A 387 8.23 29.55 -11.55
CA THR A 387 6.86 29.73 -11.05
C THR A 387 6.49 28.62 -10.09
N LEU A 388 6.05 28.99 -8.89
CA LEU A 388 5.56 28.03 -7.91
C LEU A 388 4.11 27.64 -8.24
N MET A 389 3.91 26.41 -8.72
CA MET A 389 2.60 25.88 -9.13
C MET A 389 1.71 25.48 -7.95
N ALA A 390 2.29 24.92 -6.89
CA ALA A 390 1.57 24.50 -5.69
C ALA A 390 2.29 24.98 -4.42
N ARG A 391 1.51 25.36 -3.40
CA ARG A 391 2.04 25.86 -2.11
C ARG A 391 1.82 24.84 -1.02
N LEU A 392 2.83 24.61 -0.19
CA LEU A 392 2.66 23.96 1.12
C LEU A 392 1.78 24.85 2.02
N ARG A 393 0.70 24.28 2.54
CA ARG A 393 -0.26 25.05 3.34
C ARG A 393 0.36 25.45 4.69
N ARG A 394 0.51 26.76 4.94
CA ARG A 394 0.59 27.27 6.31
C ARG A 394 -0.81 27.17 6.92
N GLY A 395 -0.97 26.40 8.00
CA GLY A 395 -2.19 26.41 8.80
C GLY A 395 -2.49 27.85 9.24
N ARG A 396 -3.57 28.44 8.74
CA ARG A 396 -4.06 29.68 9.34
C ARG A 396 -4.75 29.29 10.63
N ASN A 397 -4.16 29.62 11.77
CA ASN A 397 -4.90 29.78 13.01
C ASN A 397 -5.98 30.85 12.75
N ARG A 398 -7.21 30.43 12.52
CA ARG A 398 -8.35 31.32 12.68
C ARG A 398 -8.49 31.55 14.20
N THR A 399 -7.94 32.65 14.70
CA THR A 399 -8.48 33.30 15.88
C THR A 399 -9.94 33.60 15.58
N PRO A 400 -10.91 33.27 16.44
CA PRO A 400 -12.29 33.66 16.24
C PRO A 400 -12.35 35.19 16.27
N GLY A 401 -12.33 35.79 15.10
CA GLY A 401 -12.53 37.25 14.96
C GLY A 401 -13.97 37.58 15.29
N ARG A 402 -14.15 38.42 16.30
CA ARG A 402 -15.37 39.13 16.61
C ARG A 402 -16.08 39.56 15.32
N ARG A 403 -17.35 39.14 15.17
CA ARG A 403 -18.23 39.65 14.13
C ARG A 403 -18.28 41.19 14.25
N PRO A 404 -18.06 41.98 13.18
CA PRO A 404 -18.34 43.39 13.21
C PRO A 404 -19.86 43.57 13.30
N ARG A 405 -20.30 44.37 14.28
CA ARG A 405 -21.69 44.82 14.42
C ARG A 405 -22.07 45.61 13.15
N ARG A 406 -23.17 45.24 12.53
CA ARG A 406 -23.82 46.01 11.46
C ARG A 406 -24.27 47.36 12.04
N GLY A 407 -23.72 48.45 11.53
CA GLY A 407 -24.30 49.81 11.67
C GLY A 407 -25.16 50.12 10.44
N PRO A 408 -26.18 51.02 10.58
CA PRO A 408 -27.22 51.23 9.57
C PRO A 408 -26.78 52.14 8.40
N GLY A 409 -27.24 51.78 7.27
CA GLY A 409 -27.46 52.34 5.97
C GLY A 409 -26.95 53.70 5.57
N THR A 410 -26.33 53.74 4.37
CA THR A 410 -26.54 54.83 3.42
C THR A 410 -26.60 54.26 2.01
N GLN A 411 -27.71 54.47 1.35
CA GLN A 411 -27.92 54.29 -0.08
C GLN A 411 -26.99 55.25 -0.87
N ARG A 412 -26.26 54.76 -1.87
CA ARG A 412 -25.82 55.55 -2.98
C ARG A 412 -26.00 54.82 -4.31
N ARG A 413 -26.40 55.64 -5.27
CA ARG A 413 -26.95 55.39 -6.59
C ARG A 413 -26.02 54.66 -7.56
N ARG A 414 -26.68 53.97 -8.51
CA ARG A 414 -26.15 53.32 -9.72
C ARG A 414 -25.40 54.31 -10.59
N ALA A 415 -24.22 53.86 -11.12
CA ALA A 415 -23.71 54.31 -12.41
C ALA A 415 -23.21 53.03 -13.13
N GLY A 416 -23.80 52.79 -14.29
CA GLY A 416 -23.42 51.67 -15.17
C GLY A 416 -22.12 51.98 -15.92
N LEU A 417 -21.34 50.97 -16.12
CA LEU A 417 -20.31 50.94 -17.15
C LEU A 417 -20.26 49.53 -17.77
N HIS A 418 -20.54 49.49 -19.04
CA HIS A 418 -20.36 48.33 -19.92
C HIS A 418 -18.88 47.93 -19.96
N HIS A 419 -18.60 46.62 -19.82
CA HIS A 419 -17.33 46.06 -20.25
C HIS A 419 -17.58 44.92 -21.25
N PRO A 420 -16.77 44.85 -22.33
CA PRO A 420 -16.90 43.82 -23.35
C PRO A 420 -16.29 42.50 -22.87
N ALA A 421 -16.86 41.40 -23.35
CA ALA A 421 -16.44 40.03 -23.09
C ALA A 421 -15.04 39.76 -23.65
N GLY A 422 -14.10 39.47 -22.76
CA GLY A 422 -12.81 38.88 -23.07
C GLY A 422 -12.67 37.60 -22.26
N GLY A 423 -12.77 36.44 -22.91
CA GLY A 423 -12.56 35.15 -22.28
C GLY A 423 -11.10 34.96 -21.85
N PRO A 424 -10.83 34.16 -20.81
CA PRO A 424 -9.46 33.89 -20.35
C PRO A 424 -8.68 33.05 -21.37
N PRO A 425 -7.35 33.23 -21.46
CA PRO A 425 -6.51 32.49 -22.40
C PRO A 425 -6.48 31.00 -22.04
N ARG A 426 -6.75 30.17 -23.04
CA ARG A 426 -6.60 28.71 -22.95
C ARG A 426 -5.11 28.38 -22.97
N HIS A 427 -4.57 27.87 -21.84
CA HIS A 427 -3.26 27.24 -21.83
C HIS A 427 -3.39 25.79 -22.33
N PRO A 428 -2.44 25.31 -23.16
CA PRO A 428 -2.47 23.94 -23.67
C PRO A 428 -2.22 22.94 -22.56
N ALA A 429 -3.08 21.94 -22.49
CA ALA A 429 -2.96 20.81 -21.59
C ALA A 429 -1.71 19.97 -21.94
N LEU A 430 -0.85 19.72 -20.97
CA LEU A 430 0.39 18.93 -21.09
C LEU A 430 0.17 17.41 -21.03
N HIS A 431 -1.03 16.91 -21.24
CA HIS A 431 -1.29 15.48 -21.38
C HIS A 431 -2.18 15.22 -22.60
N PRO A 432 -1.73 14.37 -23.55
CA PRO A 432 -2.58 13.98 -24.67
C PRO A 432 -3.75 13.12 -24.16
N GLN A 433 -4.93 13.46 -24.62
CA GLN A 433 -6.13 12.65 -24.45
C GLN A 433 -5.95 11.27 -25.11
N PRO A 434 -6.55 10.18 -24.60
CA PRO A 434 -6.37 8.82 -25.11
C PRO A 434 -6.68 8.63 -26.62
N ASP A 435 -7.48 9.50 -27.21
CA ASP A 435 -7.89 9.37 -28.62
C ASP A 435 -6.86 9.91 -29.63
N GLN A 436 -5.78 10.56 -29.19
CA GLN A 436 -4.74 11.06 -30.12
C GLN A 436 -3.64 10.06 -30.43
N LEU A 437 -3.57 8.91 -29.73
CA LEU A 437 -2.57 7.87 -29.98
C LEU A 437 -2.91 6.94 -31.16
N ALA A 438 -4.11 7.04 -31.73
CA ALA A 438 -4.56 6.16 -32.82
C ALA A 438 -4.23 6.69 -34.24
N ARG A 439 -3.63 7.87 -34.41
CA ARG A 439 -3.43 8.50 -35.75
C ARG A 439 -1.99 8.88 -36.11
N ALA A 440 -0.98 8.45 -35.39
CA ALA A 440 0.41 8.66 -35.81
C ALA A 440 0.88 7.50 -36.71
N ARG A 441 0.75 7.66 -38.02
CA ARG A 441 1.44 6.82 -39.02
C ARG A 441 2.92 7.19 -39.04
N PRO A 442 3.86 6.20 -39.16
CA PRO A 442 5.28 6.51 -39.19
C PRO A 442 5.67 7.21 -40.50
N ALA A 443 6.38 8.32 -40.39
CA ALA A 443 6.97 9.02 -41.50
C ALA A 443 8.05 8.15 -42.18
N ARG A 444 7.96 8.10 -43.51
CA ARG A 444 8.90 7.36 -44.38
C ARG A 444 10.27 8.01 -44.35
N HIS A 445 11.29 7.32 -43.89
CA HIS A 445 12.69 7.68 -44.13
C HIS A 445 13.04 7.46 -45.61
N ARG A 446 13.55 8.51 -46.25
CA ARG A 446 14.14 8.47 -47.60
C ARG A 446 15.46 7.69 -47.56
N SER A 447 15.53 6.70 -48.44
CA SER A 447 16.71 5.88 -48.68
C SER A 447 17.74 6.61 -49.50
N PHE A 448 19.03 6.50 -49.13
CA PHE A 448 20.16 6.78 -49.99
C PHE A 448 20.50 5.52 -50.80
N ARG A 449 20.66 5.72 -52.14
CA ARG A 449 20.98 4.67 -53.11
C ARG A 449 22.46 4.33 -53.09
N GLY A 450 22.80 3.04 -53.16
CA GLY A 450 24.10 2.50 -53.61
C GLY A 450 23.87 1.19 -54.39
N ARG A 451 24.34 1.17 -55.68
CA ARG A 451 24.31 0.06 -56.67
C ARG A 451 25.15 -1.13 -56.19
N ALA A 452 24.93 -2.39 -56.50
CA ALA A 452 24.73 -3.11 -57.74
C ALA A 452 24.69 -4.64 -57.46
N GLY A 453 24.06 -5.43 -58.33
CA GLY A 453 24.33 -6.87 -58.52
C GLY A 453 23.11 -7.80 -58.45
N ALA A 454 22.48 -8.08 -59.55
CA ALA A 454 21.62 -9.26 -59.82
C ALA A 454 22.41 -10.24 -60.70
N PRO A 455 21.95 -11.46 -61.06
CA PRO A 455 20.65 -12.13 -60.84
C PRO A 455 20.75 -13.66 -60.54
N GLY A 456 19.63 -14.28 -60.15
CA GLY A 456 19.52 -15.75 -60.13
C GLY A 456 18.06 -16.21 -59.97
N ARG A 457 17.43 -16.55 -61.08
CA ARG A 457 16.08 -17.20 -61.17
C ARG A 457 16.16 -18.68 -60.80
N LEU A 458 15.11 -19.22 -60.16
CA LEU A 458 14.45 -20.49 -60.47
C LEU A 458 13.36 -20.75 -59.42
N ALA A 459 12.18 -20.75 -59.76
CA ALA A 459 11.25 -21.72 -60.36
C ALA A 459 10.24 -22.24 -59.34
N ARG A 460 9.00 -21.97 -59.70
CA ARG A 460 7.72 -22.46 -59.11
C ARG A 460 7.71 -23.99 -59.06
N ARG A 461 7.09 -24.56 -58.04
CA ARG A 461 6.13 -25.65 -58.24
C ARG A 461 5.12 -25.75 -57.11
N SER A 462 3.89 -25.70 -57.51
CA SER A 462 2.64 -26.06 -56.86
C SER A 462 2.57 -27.56 -56.54
N GLY A 463 1.87 -27.91 -55.45
CA GLY A 463 1.48 -29.29 -55.17
C GLY A 463 0.35 -29.36 -54.13
N ARG A 464 -0.89 -29.39 -54.57
CA ARG A 464 -2.07 -29.86 -53.81
C ARG A 464 -2.02 -31.38 -53.74
N LEU A 465 -2.45 -31.96 -52.60
CA LEU A 465 -3.19 -33.24 -52.47
C LEU A 465 -3.55 -33.39 -50.99
N ALA A 466 -4.75 -33.32 -50.57
CA ALA A 466 -5.92 -34.20 -50.65
C ALA A 466 -5.82 -35.44 -49.74
N ARG A 467 -6.63 -35.36 -48.68
CA ARG A 467 -7.52 -36.37 -48.07
C ARG A 467 -7.02 -37.83 -47.96
N ARG A 468 -7.07 -38.35 -46.73
CA ARG A 468 -8.00 -39.42 -46.33
C ARG A 468 -7.57 -40.15 -45.04
N ARG A 469 -8.57 -40.32 -44.18
CA ARG A 469 -8.96 -41.48 -43.37
C ARG A 469 -8.16 -41.87 -42.15
N GLY A 470 -8.88 -41.98 -41.03
CA GLY A 470 -8.86 -43.10 -40.14
C GLY A 470 -9.56 -42.87 -38.80
N LEU A 471 -10.88 -42.91 -38.80
CA LEU A 471 -11.69 -43.09 -37.59
C LEU A 471 -11.46 -44.46 -37.00
N ARG A 472 -11.03 -44.56 -35.74
CA ARG A 472 -11.36 -45.72 -34.89
C ARG A 472 -12.05 -45.24 -33.62
N ARG A 473 -13.32 -45.64 -33.51
CA ARG A 473 -14.14 -45.56 -32.31
C ARG A 473 -13.75 -46.70 -31.37
N LEU A 474 -13.72 -46.43 -30.07
CA LEU A 474 -13.88 -47.41 -29.02
C LEU A 474 -15.11 -47.05 -28.16
N PRO A 475 -15.80 -48.03 -27.57
CA PRO A 475 -17.23 -47.93 -27.28
C PRO A 475 -17.54 -47.37 -25.90
N GLY A 476 -18.74 -46.80 -25.80
CA GLY A 476 -19.30 -46.17 -24.62
C GLY A 476 -19.63 -47.11 -23.48
N ARG A 477 -19.52 -46.63 -22.27
CA ARG A 477 -20.22 -47.16 -21.11
C ARG A 477 -21.37 -46.25 -20.73
N ARG A 478 -22.52 -46.89 -20.63
CA ARG A 478 -23.84 -46.30 -20.37
C ARG A 478 -23.96 -45.93 -18.87
N HIS A 479 -24.53 -44.79 -18.59
CA HIS A 479 -25.19 -44.46 -17.34
C HIS A 479 -26.55 -45.20 -17.25
N PRO A 480 -27.00 -45.60 -16.04
CA PRO A 480 -28.41 -45.78 -15.77
C PRO A 480 -29.02 -44.61 -15.02
N ARG A 481 -30.22 -44.21 -15.47
CA ARG A 481 -31.12 -43.28 -14.78
C ARG A 481 -32.09 -44.04 -13.86
N PRO A 482 -32.84 -43.33 -12.99
CA PRO A 482 -33.26 -43.79 -11.66
C PRO A 482 -34.63 -44.45 -11.64
N GLY A 483 -34.79 -45.41 -10.72
CA GLY A 483 -36.05 -46.02 -10.38
C GLY A 483 -36.60 -45.54 -9.03
N ARG A 484 -37.89 -45.35 -9.02
CA ARG A 484 -38.74 -44.85 -7.93
C ARG A 484 -39.07 -45.94 -6.90
N ARG A 485 -39.39 -45.46 -5.65
CA ARG A 485 -40.33 -45.95 -4.65
C ARG A 485 -39.91 -47.12 -3.72
N HIS A 486 -39.96 -46.87 -2.40
CA HIS A 486 -40.98 -47.18 -1.38
C HIS A 486 -40.45 -46.77 0.00
N ALA A 487 -41.17 -46.04 0.66
CA ALA A 487 -42.11 -46.02 1.78
C ALA A 487 -41.69 -46.76 3.03
N ALA A 488 -41.81 -46.03 4.15
CA ALA A 488 -42.20 -46.40 5.51
C ALA A 488 -41.17 -46.96 6.48
N HIS A 489 -40.81 -46.16 7.50
CA HIS A 489 -41.26 -46.41 8.89
C HIS A 489 -40.80 -45.28 9.84
N ARG A 490 -41.77 -44.60 10.44
CA ARG A 490 -41.72 -43.90 11.74
C ARG A 490 -42.43 -44.82 12.75
N PRO A 491 -42.44 -44.61 14.07
CA PRO A 491 -41.89 -43.67 15.03
C PRO A 491 -41.38 -44.37 16.34
N PRO A 492 -41.45 -43.80 17.57
CA PRO A 492 -42.12 -42.58 18.06
C PRO A 492 -41.33 -41.70 19.03
N ALA A 493 -41.95 -40.57 19.28
CA ALA A 493 -41.61 -39.52 20.21
C ALA A 493 -41.69 -39.93 21.72
N GLY A 494 -40.84 -39.33 22.51
CA GLY A 494 -41.01 -39.22 23.94
C GLY A 494 -40.80 -37.78 24.38
N ARG A 495 -41.81 -37.25 25.03
CA ARG A 495 -41.92 -35.90 25.59
C ARG A 495 -41.51 -35.86 27.08
N PRO A 496 -41.54 -34.71 27.77
CA PRO A 496 -40.42 -34.12 28.50
C PRO A 496 -40.67 -34.13 30.03
N ALA A 497 -39.65 -33.83 30.81
CA ALA A 497 -39.81 -33.47 32.20
C ALA A 497 -39.25 -32.11 32.52
N ARG A 498 -40.04 -31.38 33.28
CA ARG A 498 -39.93 -29.99 33.72
C ARG A 498 -39.09 -29.84 35.00
N LEU A 499 -38.38 -28.68 35.08
CA LEU A 499 -38.39 -27.64 36.14
C LEU A 499 -37.99 -28.00 37.58
N ASP A 500 -36.85 -27.40 37.99
CA ASP A 500 -36.66 -26.30 38.98
C ASP A 500 -36.70 -26.63 40.44
N PRO A 501 -36.31 -25.72 41.34
CA PRO A 501 -35.10 -24.85 41.44
C PRO A 501 -34.43 -24.88 42.84
N GLU A 502 -33.42 -24.04 43.06
CA GLU A 502 -32.90 -23.49 44.32
C GLU A 502 -31.94 -24.30 45.22
N GLY A 503 -30.92 -23.59 45.66
CA GLY A 503 -30.28 -23.80 46.95
C GLY A 503 -28.76 -23.82 47.01
N HIS A 504 -28.10 -22.70 47.25
CA HIS A 504 -26.81 -22.60 47.92
C HIS A 504 -26.83 -23.27 49.33
N PRO A 505 -25.71 -23.65 50.02
CA PRO A 505 -24.49 -22.84 50.24
C PRO A 505 -23.15 -23.62 50.40
N ARG A 506 -22.05 -22.84 50.48
CA ARG A 506 -20.70 -23.19 50.98
C ARG A 506 -20.79 -23.56 52.50
N PRO A 507 -19.73 -24.09 53.20
CA PRO A 507 -18.28 -23.83 53.10
C PRO A 507 -17.29 -24.94 53.63
N ARG A 508 -15.96 -24.60 53.49
CA ARG A 508 -14.82 -24.89 54.38
C ARG A 508 -14.28 -26.34 54.56
N GLY A 509 -12.91 -26.41 54.49
CA GLY A 509 -12.10 -27.35 55.24
C GLY A 509 -10.77 -27.76 54.57
N GLN A 510 -9.68 -27.09 54.90
CA GLN A 510 -8.31 -27.67 54.90
C GLN A 510 -8.14 -28.46 56.23
N PRO A 511 -6.99 -29.19 56.53
CA PRO A 511 -5.79 -29.62 55.79
C PRO A 511 -5.39 -31.08 56.10
N GLY A 512 -4.27 -31.58 55.52
CA GLY A 512 -3.64 -32.77 56.04
C GLY A 512 -2.54 -33.41 55.17
N HIS A 513 -1.35 -33.37 55.71
CA HIS A 513 -0.12 -34.00 55.26
C HIS A 513 -0.23 -35.49 54.89
N HIS A 514 0.60 -35.99 53.93
CA HIS A 514 1.64 -37.00 54.16
C HIS A 514 2.44 -37.35 52.86
N ARG A 515 3.69 -37.39 53.03
CA ARG A 515 4.97 -37.92 52.53
C ARG A 515 4.99 -39.11 51.54
N ARG A 516 6.03 -39.04 50.66
CA ARG A 516 6.96 -40.04 50.06
C ARG A 516 6.41 -40.85 48.89
N ALA A 517 7.11 -40.93 47.76
CA ALA A 517 8.40 -41.42 47.33
C ALA A 517 8.47 -41.39 45.81
N GLY A 518 9.50 -40.93 45.19
CA GLY A 518 10.51 -41.73 44.47
C GLY A 518 10.16 -42.01 43.00
N GLY A 519 10.83 -41.34 42.06
CA GLY A 519 10.86 -41.72 40.65
C GLY A 519 11.56 -40.66 39.82
N ASP A 520 12.73 -41.00 39.28
CA ASP A 520 13.61 -40.13 38.50
C ASP A 520 12.98 -39.60 37.19
N PRO A 521 13.39 -38.40 36.75
CA PRO A 521 12.89 -37.83 35.50
C PRO A 521 13.79 -38.18 34.29
N PRO A 522 13.25 -38.17 33.08
CA PRO A 522 14.06 -38.29 31.86
C PRO A 522 14.68 -36.96 31.45
N VAL A 523 15.83 -37.09 30.83
CA VAL A 523 16.81 -36.18 30.29
C VAL A 523 16.21 -34.93 29.63
N GLY A 524 16.50 -33.75 30.22
CA GLY A 524 16.19 -32.45 29.61
C GLY A 524 17.32 -31.92 28.74
N PHE A 525 16.97 -31.48 27.55
CA PHE A 525 17.82 -30.65 26.71
C PHE A 525 18.01 -29.27 27.36
N ARG A 526 19.26 -28.91 27.63
CA ARG A 526 19.66 -27.55 28.00
C ARG A 526 20.17 -26.81 26.77
N PRO A 527 19.67 -25.61 26.42
CA PRO A 527 20.40 -24.69 25.57
C PRO A 527 21.35 -23.85 26.43
N ALA A 528 22.65 -23.97 26.18
CA ALA A 528 23.68 -23.12 26.75
C ALA A 528 23.82 -21.85 25.90
N PHE A 529 23.39 -20.71 26.42
CA PHE A 529 23.87 -19.40 25.99
C PHE A 529 23.86 -18.47 27.22
N LEU A 530 25.06 -18.23 27.76
CA LEU A 530 25.35 -17.12 28.65
C LEU A 530 26.15 -16.09 27.86
N PRO A 531 25.81 -14.79 27.94
CA PRO A 531 26.59 -13.75 27.25
C PRO A 531 27.83 -13.38 28.08
N HIS A 532 28.97 -13.33 27.40
CA HIS A 532 30.19 -12.70 27.94
C HIS A 532 30.00 -11.16 27.99
N PRO A 533 30.49 -10.51 29.05
CA PRO A 533 30.40 -9.05 29.21
C PRO A 533 31.37 -8.35 28.26
N LEU A 534 30.88 -7.37 27.51
CA LEU A 534 31.66 -6.45 26.71
C LEU A 534 32.53 -5.58 27.61
N ARG A 535 33.85 -5.62 27.39
CA ARG A 535 34.83 -4.68 28.01
C ARG A 535 34.62 -3.29 27.41
N PRO A 536 34.73 -2.20 28.23
CA PRO A 536 34.60 -0.84 27.71
C PRO A 536 35.83 -0.41 26.92
N LEU A 537 35.60 0.13 25.73
CA LEU A 537 36.63 0.79 24.92
C LEU A 537 37.15 2.05 25.65
N ARG A 538 38.46 2.07 25.91
CA ARG A 538 39.21 3.20 26.47
C ARG A 538 39.13 4.39 25.51
N ARG A 539 38.80 5.55 26.07
CA ARG A 539 38.95 6.87 25.45
C ARG A 539 40.41 7.12 25.09
N LEU A 540 40.68 7.39 23.83
CA LEU A 540 41.96 7.97 23.40
C LEU A 540 41.90 9.50 23.59
N HIS A 541 42.76 9.97 24.46
CA HIS A 541 43.01 11.40 24.74
C HIS A 541 43.63 12.09 23.53
N ARG A 542 43.05 13.20 23.13
CA ARG A 542 43.69 14.22 22.26
C ARG A 542 44.86 14.84 23.00
N ARG A 543 45.99 15.01 22.33
CA ARG A 543 47.05 15.98 22.69
C ARG A 543 47.13 17.06 21.60
N PRO A 544 47.52 18.29 21.98
CA PRO A 544 47.30 19.48 21.20
C PRO A 544 48.46 19.82 20.24
N ALA A 545 48.11 20.71 19.31
CA ALA A 545 48.93 21.28 18.26
C ALA A 545 50.12 22.06 18.78
N HIS A 546 51.22 22.03 18.05
CA HIS A 546 52.29 23.02 18.08
C HIS A 546 52.38 23.75 16.74
N SER A 547 52.55 25.05 16.91
CA SER A 547 52.64 26.17 16.01
C SER A 547 53.80 26.15 14.99
N HIS A 548 53.48 26.74 13.85
CA HIS A 548 54.22 27.51 12.85
C HIS A 548 55.76 27.70 12.94
N PRO A 549 56.50 28.02 11.80
CA PRO A 549 56.27 29.27 11.06
C PRO A 549 56.44 29.20 9.53
N ARG A 550 55.89 30.23 8.85
CA ARG A 550 56.31 30.70 7.50
C ARG A 550 57.74 31.29 7.59
N PRO A 551 58.52 31.40 6.47
CA PRO A 551 58.33 32.42 5.46
C PRO A 551 58.83 32.02 4.03
N ARG A 552 58.46 32.57 3.02
CA ARG A 552 58.66 33.64 2.02
C ARG A 552 57.96 33.30 0.74
#